data_7e94f92fd728b7001dae9fdb5f896292
#
_entry.id   7e94f92fd728b7001dae9fdb5f896292
#
_cell.length_a   1.000
_cell.length_b   1.000
_cell.length_c   1.000
_cell.angle_alpha   90.00
_cell.angle_beta   90.00
_cell.angle_gamma   90.00
#
_symmetry.space_group_name_H-M   'P 1'
#
loop_
_entity.id
_entity.type
_entity.pdbx_description
1 polymer ?
#
loop_
_entity_poly.entity_id
_entity_poly.type
_entity_poly.pdbx_seq_one_letter_code
_entity_poly.pdbx_strand_id
1 'polypeptide(L)'
;MLNVGNLDAEFAAITEYWSPRVVAMANGQYVKLAKVKGEFVWHAHAEEDEFFLVRRGTFVLRYRDGSEAALKAGDFHVVPRGVEHGPYAPEEAWIVFIEPAATKHTGDIEADRAKSIAEQTAHLR
;
A
#
# COMPACT_ATOMS: atom_id res chain seq x y z
N MET A 1 23.85 15.04 -0.34
CA MET A 1 24.22 13.65 0.03
C MET A 1 23.09 12.69 -0.33
N LEU A 2 23.42 11.55 -0.87
CA LEU A 2 22.44 10.52 -1.17
C LEU A 2 22.27 9.61 0.04
N ASN A 3 21.05 9.49 0.52
CA ASN A 3 20.74 8.73 1.73
C ASN A 3 20.42 7.27 1.39
N VAL A 4 20.73 6.39 2.33
CA VAL A 4 20.34 4.99 2.27
C VAL A 4 19.20 4.78 3.27
N GLY A 5 18.09 4.22 2.80
CA GLY A 5 16.98 3.82 3.66
C GLY A 5 17.06 2.34 4.01
N ASN A 6 16.35 1.95 5.06
CA ASN A 6 16.24 0.56 5.47
C ASN A 6 14.78 0.23 5.74
N LEU A 7 14.26 -0.82 5.11
CA LEU A 7 12.84 -1.18 5.22
C LEU A 7 12.42 -1.45 6.66
N ASP A 8 13.17 -2.27 7.38
CA ASP A 8 12.77 -2.65 8.74
C ASP A 8 12.78 -1.45 9.69
N ALA A 9 13.75 -0.53 9.53
CA ALA A 9 13.79 0.71 10.30
C ALA A 9 12.58 1.60 9.99
N GLU A 10 12.18 1.70 8.72
CA GLU A 10 11.01 2.48 8.32
C GLU A 10 9.70 1.83 8.81
N PHE A 11 9.58 0.51 8.74
CA PHE A 11 8.42 -0.18 9.31
C PHE A 11 8.33 0.03 10.82
N ALA A 12 9.45 0.05 11.53
CA ALA A 12 9.45 0.28 12.98
C ALA A 12 8.84 1.63 13.36
N ALA A 13 8.86 2.62 12.47
CA ALA A 13 8.26 3.92 12.69
C ALA A 13 6.74 3.94 12.47
N ILE A 14 6.17 2.88 11.91
CA ILE A 14 4.72 2.80 11.64
C ILE A 14 4.01 2.26 12.87
N THR A 15 3.08 3.06 13.41
CA THR A 15 2.34 2.75 14.64
C THR A 15 0.85 2.51 14.42
N GLU A 16 0.34 2.77 13.22
CA GLU A 16 -1.07 2.59 12.89
C GLU A 16 -1.23 1.67 11.69
N TYR A 17 -2.28 0.86 11.69
CA TYR A 17 -2.65 0.07 10.52
C TYR A 17 -3.27 0.95 9.45
N TRP A 18 -3.09 0.55 8.19
CA TRP A 18 -3.68 1.22 7.04
C TRP A 18 -3.32 2.71 6.95
N SER A 19 -2.11 3.05 7.37
CA SER A 19 -1.59 4.40 7.36
C SER A 19 -0.30 4.44 6.54
N PRO A 20 -0.38 4.65 5.22
CA PRO A 20 0.78 4.60 4.35
C PRO A 20 1.86 5.61 4.73
N ARG A 21 3.11 5.17 4.62
CA ARG A 21 4.30 5.99 4.84
C ARG A 21 5.13 6.00 3.55
N VAL A 22 5.32 7.17 2.98
CA VAL A 22 6.19 7.33 1.80
C VAL A 22 7.64 7.29 2.27
N VAL A 23 8.44 6.40 1.68
CA VAL A 23 9.87 6.26 2.05
C VAL A 23 10.80 6.65 0.92
N ALA A 24 10.34 6.67 -0.32
CA ALA A 24 11.15 7.05 -1.47
C ALA A 24 10.29 7.50 -2.63
N MET A 25 10.92 8.18 -3.58
CA MET A 25 10.28 8.54 -4.85
C MET A 25 11.29 8.28 -5.97
N ALA A 26 10.81 7.65 -7.04
CA ALA A 26 11.60 7.40 -8.24
C ALA A 26 10.69 7.51 -9.46
N ASN A 27 11.13 8.29 -10.46
CA ASN A 27 10.40 8.46 -11.73
C ASN A 27 8.93 8.90 -11.54
N GLY A 28 8.69 9.80 -10.58
CA GLY A 28 7.33 10.28 -10.30
C GLY A 28 6.45 9.29 -9.56
N GLN A 29 7.01 8.18 -9.08
CA GLN A 29 6.28 7.19 -8.29
C GLN A 29 6.77 7.19 -6.85
N TYR A 30 5.85 6.99 -5.93
CA TYR A 30 6.17 6.80 -4.52
C TYR A 30 6.37 5.33 -4.19
N VAL A 31 7.38 5.04 -3.40
CA VAL A 31 7.51 3.78 -2.68
C VAL A 31 6.92 4.00 -1.29
N LYS A 32 5.88 3.25 -0.98
CA LYS A 32 5.14 3.38 0.27
C LYS A 32 5.21 2.09 1.07
N LEU A 33 5.16 2.23 2.38
CA LEU A 33 5.07 1.11 3.31
C LEU A 33 3.77 1.24 4.09
N ALA A 34 3.20 0.10 4.48
CA ALA A 34 2.10 0.08 5.43
C ALA A 34 2.13 -1.20 6.23
N LYS A 35 1.69 -1.11 7.49
CA LYS A 35 1.28 -2.27 8.28
C LYS A 35 -0.22 -2.40 8.12
N VAL A 36 -0.70 -3.60 7.89
CA VAL A 36 -2.10 -3.86 7.62
C VAL A 36 -2.59 -5.04 8.46
N LYS A 37 -3.86 -5.00 8.85
CA LYS A 37 -4.54 -6.08 9.54
C LYS A 37 -6.05 -5.90 9.38
N GLY A 38 -6.76 -6.99 9.14
CA GLY A 38 -8.19 -6.97 8.90
C GLY A 38 -8.55 -6.54 7.49
N GLU A 39 -9.78 -6.11 7.29
CA GLU A 39 -10.30 -5.73 5.98
C GLU A 39 -10.14 -4.23 5.74
N PHE A 40 -9.90 -3.88 4.48
CA PHE A 40 -9.96 -2.50 4.01
C PHE A 40 -11.10 -2.35 3.01
N VAL A 41 -11.42 -1.11 2.66
CA VAL A 41 -12.52 -0.83 1.73
C VAL A 41 -12.23 -1.39 0.34
N TRP A 42 -13.26 -1.90 -0.32
CA TRP A 42 -13.20 -2.25 -1.74
C TRP A 42 -13.10 -0.97 -2.55
N HIS A 43 -12.13 -0.91 -3.45
CA HIS A 43 -11.89 0.28 -4.26
C HIS A 43 -11.16 -0.07 -5.56
N ALA A 44 -11.06 0.91 -6.43
CA ALA A 44 -10.29 0.84 -7.66
C ALA A 44 -9.55 2.16 -7.87
N HIS A 45 -8.41 2.08 -8.55
CA HIS A 45 -7.69 3.26 -9.02
C HIS A 45 -7.93 3.36 -10.53
N ALA A 46 -8.67 4.39 -10.97
CA ALA A 46 -9.09 4.50 -12.35
C ALA A 46 -7.92 4.65 -13.34
N GLU A 47 -6.85 5.32 -12.92
CA GLU A 47 -5.76 5.72 -13.80
C GLU A 47 -4.41 5.07 -13.48
N GLU A 48 -4.30 4.35 -12.35
CA GLU A 48 -3.02 3.87 -11.86
C GLU A 48 -3.01 2.36 -11.64
N ASP A 49 -1.94 1.72 -12.09
CA ASP A 49 -1.59 0.38 -11.63
C ASP A 49 -0.98 0.49 -10.24
N GLU A 50 -1.14 -0.55 -9.43
CA GLU A 50 -0.59 -0.56 -8.08
C GLU A 50 0.21 -1.83 -7.86
N PHE A 51 1.51 -1.69 -7.59
CA PHE A 51 2.42 -2.80 -7.33
C PHE A 51 2.50 -3.06 -5.84
N PHE A 52 2.35 -4.31 -5.42
CA PHE A 52 2.46 -4.75 -4.03
C PHE A 52 3.55 -5.80 -3.86
N LEU A 53 4.30 -5.69 -2.78
CA LEU A 53 5.28 -6.69 -2.33
C LEU A 53 5.08 -6.91 -0.83
N VAL A 54 5.00 -8.14 -0.38
CA VAL A 54 4.87 -8.45 1.04
C VAL A 54 6.24 -8.66 1.67
N ARG A 55 6.51 -7.94 2.75
CA ARG A 55 7.73 -8.07 3.55
C ARG A 55 7.56 -9.07 4.68
N ARG A 56 6.39 -9.09 5.34
CA ARG A 56 6.02 -10.02 6.42
C ARG A 56 4.53 -10.30 6.39
N GLY A 57 4.15 -11.51 6.83
CA GLY A 57 2.76 -11.91 6.95
C GLY A 57 2.15 -12.31 5.64
N THR A 58 0.82 -12.27 5.58
CA THR A 58 0.04 -12.60 4.39
C THR A 58 -0.89 -11.45 4.07
N PHE A 59 -0.87 -11.01 2.82
CA PHE A 59 -1.73 -9.96 2.32
C PHE A 59 -2.56 -10.49 1.16
N VAL A 60 -3.88 -10.33 1.23
CA VAL A 60 -4.80 -10.88 0.25
C VAL A 60 -5.49 -9.73 -0.49
N LEU A 61 -5.45 -9.79 -1.81
CA LEU A 61 -6.19 -8.89 -2.68
C LEU A 61 -7.33 -9.70 -3.30
N ARG A 62 -8.55 -9.40 -2.89
CA ARG A 62 -9.76 -10.09 -3.35
C ARG A 62 -10.37 -9.34 -4.52
N TYR A 63 -10.86 -10.07 -5.50
CA TYR A 63 -11.48 -9.52 -6.70
C TYR A 63 -12.96 -9.89 -6.77
N ARG A 64 -13.75 -9.10 -7.52
CA ARG A 64 -15.20 -9.29 -7.59
C ARG A 64 -15.63 -10.59 -8.28
N ASP A 65 -14.77 -11.17 -9.10
CA ASP A 65 -15.03 -12.46 -9.73
C ASP A 65 -14.84 -13.65 -8.79
N GLY A 66 -14.50 -13.41 -7.53
CA GLY A 66 -14.24 -14.42 -6.53
C GLY A 66 -12.80 -14.90 -6.46
N SER A 67 -11.95 -14.45 -7.37
CA SER A 67 -10.52 -14.79 -7.31
C SER A 67 -9.80 -13.97 -6.25
N GLU A 68 -8.65 -14.47 -5.81
CA GLU A 68 -7.80 -13.82 -4.81
C GLU A 68 -6.34 -13.93 -5.21
N ALA A 69 -5.58 -12.88 -4.91
CA ALA A 69 -4.13 -12.94 -4.90
C ALA A 69 -3.67 -12.95 -3.45
N ALA A 70 -3.29 -14.12 -2.95
CA ALA A 70 -2.79 -14.28 -1.59
C ALA A 70 -1.27 -14.21 -1.61
N LEU A 71 -0.71 -13.16 -1.05
CA LEU A 71 0.72 -12.87 -1.09
C LEU A 71 1.35 -13.18 0.27
N LYS A 72 2.42 -13.96 0.25
CA LYS A 72 3.26 -14.23 1.42
C LYS A 72 4.55 -13.45 1.32
N ALA A 73 5.34 -13.43 2.37
CA ALA A 73 6.62 -12.72 2.39
C ALA A 73 7.47 -13.06 1.16
N GLY A 74 7.88 -12.04 0.41
CA GLY A 74 8.62 -12.16 -0.82
C GLY A 74 7.77 -12.21 -2.10
N ASP A 75 6.46 -12.41 -1.98
CA ASP A 75 5.56 -12.39 -3.14
C ASP A 75 5.23 -10.97 -3.56
N PHE A 76 4.96 -10.81 -4.85
CA PHE A 76 4.52 -9.52 -5.39
C PHE A 76 3.36 -9.71 -6.37
N HIS A 77 2.62 -8.65 -6.60
CA HIS A 77 1.45 -8.66 -7.47
C HIS A 77 1.13 -7.24 -7.93
N VAL A 78 0.65 -7.11 -9.16
CA VAL A 78 0.16 -5.83 -9.68
C VAL A 78 -1.35 -5.87 -9.76
N VAL A 79 -2.01 -4.90 -9.14
CA VAL A 79 -3.43 -4.63 -9.37
C VAL A 79 -3.52 -3.67 -10.55
N PRO A 80 -4.10 -4.09 -11.69
CA PRO A 80 -4.21 -3.20 -12.84
C PRO A 80 -5.16 -2.03 -12.57
N ARG A 81 -4.93 -0.91 -13.27
CA ARG A 81 -5.84 0.22 -13.21
C ARG A 81 -7.27 -0.22 -13.53
N GLY A 82 -8.24 0.40 -12.85
CA GLY A 82 -9.65 0.16 -13.06
C GLY A 82 -10.19 -1.13 -12.45
N VAL A 83 -9.34 -1.98 -11.88
CA VAL A 83 -9.78 -3.27 -11.31
C VAL A 83 -10.12 -3.08 -9.84
N GLU A 84 -11.38 -3.33 -9.50
CA GLU A 84 -11.87 -3.23 -8.14
C GLU A 84 -11.31 -4.38 -7.30
N HIS A 85 -10.82 -4.05 -6.11
CA HIS A 85 -10.21 -5.02 -5.23
C HIS A 85 -10.50 -4.71 -3.76
N GLY A 86 -10.52 -5.76 -2.93
CA GLY A 86 -10.71 -5.67 -1.48
C GLY A 86 -9.48 -6.17 -0.74
N PRO A 87 -8.63 -5.27 -0.23
CA PRO A 87 -7.46 -5.65 0.54
C PRO A 87 -7.84 -6.29 1.88
N TYR A 88 -7.11 -7.34 2.28
CA TYR A 88 -7.36 -8.04 3.51
C TYR A 88 -6.08 -8.68 4.03
N ALA A 89 -5.87 -8.59 5.33
CA ALA A 89 -4.79 -9.30 6.01
C ALA A 89 -5.37 -10.00 7.25
N PRO A 90 -5.32 -11.34 7.32
CA PRO A 90 -5.88 -12.06 8.48
C PRO A 90 -5.14 -11.75 9.77
N GLU A 91 -3.82 -11.53 9.69
CA GLU A 91 -2.98 -11.09 10.79
C GLU A 91 -2.14 -9.92 10.32
N GLU A 92 -1.37 -9.30 11.21
CA GLU A 92 -0.51 -8.18 10.84
C GLU A 92 0.40 -8.56 9.67
N ALA A 93 0.37 -7.76 8.62
CA ALA A 93 1.24 -7.90 7.47
C ALA A 93 1.96 -6.57 7.18
N TRP A 94 3.15 -6.67 6.63
CA TRP A 94 3.97 -5.53 6.23
C TRP A 94 4.08 -5.54 4.71
N ILE A 95 3.58 -4.47 4.10
CA ILE A 95 3.54 -4.36 2.65
C ILE A 95 4.34 -3.17 2.15
N VAL A 96 4.98 -3.37 1.00
CA VAL A 96 5.62 -2.33 0.20
C VAL A 96 4.76 -2.17 -1.04
N PHE A 97 4.42 -0.94 -1.39
CA PHE A 97 3.67 -0.72 -2.61
C PHE A 97 4.18 0.52 -3.36
N ILE A 98 4.05 0.48 -4.67
CA ILE A 98 4.57 1.50 -5.57
C ILE A 98 3.43 1.98 -6.44
N GLU A 99 3.25 3.29 -6.49
CA GLU A 99 2.19 3.94 -7.26
C GLU A 99 2.57 5.38 -7.61
N PRO A 100 1.96 5.97 -8.66
CA PRO A 100 2.19 7.37 -8.99
C PRO A 100 1.93 8.29 -7.80
N ALA A 101 2.68 9.38 -7.69
CA ALA A 101 2.67 10.28 -6.54
C ALA A 101 1.28 10.85 -6.21
N ALA A 102 0.39 10.97 -7.20
CA ALA A 102 -0.95 11.51 -7.00
C ALA A 102 -2.00 10.48 -6.58
N THR A 103 -1.63 9.20 -6.44
CA THR A 103 -2.59 8.13 -6.15
C THR A 103 -3.12 8.22 -4.73
N LYS A 104 -4.45 8.14 -4.56
CA LYS A 104 -5.10 8.02 -3.26
C LYS A 104 -5.09 6.56 -2.83
N HIS A 105 -4.70 6.26 -1.59
CA HIS A 105 -4.62 4.87 -1.13
C HIS A 105 -5.97 4.16 -1.02
N THR A 106 -7.08 4.89 -0.97
CA THR A 106 -8.45 4.36 -1.02
C THR A 106 -9.06 4.41 -2.41
N GLY A 107 -8.24 4.66 -3.44
CA GLY A 107 -8.72 4.82 -4.81
C GLY A 107 -9.56 6.07 -4.97
N ASP A 108 -10.64 5.96 -5.75
CA ASP A 108 -11.55 7.07 -6.03
C ASP A 108 -12.70 7.13 -5.01
N ILE A 109 -12.66 6.32 -3.97
CA ILE A 109 -13.67 6.26 -2.92
C ILE A 109 -13.19 7.04 -1.71
N GLU A 110 -14.02 7.94 -1.17
CA GLU A 110 -13.76 8.56 0.11
C GLU A 110 -14.08 7.57 1.22
N ALA A 111 -13.21 7.51 2.23
CA ALA A 111 -13.38 6.61 3.36
C ALA A 111 -12.75 7.23 4.61
N ASP A 112 -13.20 6.77 5.79
CA ASP A 112 -12.67 7.25 7.08
C ASP A 112 -11.17 7.01 7.23
N ARG A 113 -10.63 6.02 6.53
CA ARG A 113 -9.21 5.67 6.59
C ARG A 113 -8.36 6.34 5.50
N ALA A 114 -8.95 7.21 4.69
CA ALA A 114 -8.20 7.90 3.64
C ALA A 114 -7.15 8.82 4.25
N LYS A 115 -5.94 8.76 3.70
CA LYS A 115 -4.82 9.63 4.08
C LYS A 115 -4.41 10.46 2.87
N SER A 116 -4.30 11.77 3.03
CA SER A 116 -3.81 12.65 1.97
C SER A 116 -2.33 12.41 1.70
N ILE A 117 -1.86 12.84 0.54
CA ILE A 117 -0.42 12.79 0.23
C ILE A 117 0.37 13.61 1.26
N ALA A 118 -0.17 14.74 1.71
CA ALA A 118 0.48 15.53 2.75
C ALA A 118 0.67 14.75 4.05
N GLU A 119 -0.35 14.00 4.48
CA GLU A 119 -0.26 13.14 5.67
C GLU A 119 0.74 12.00 5.47
N GLN A 120 0.73 11.35 4.31
CA GLN A 120 1.63 10.24 4.01
C GLN A 120 3.09 10.66 3.94
N THR A 121 3.37 11.91 3.64
CA THR A 121 4.72 12.46 3.51
C THR A 121 5.13 13.39 4.66
N ALA A 122 4.30 13.56 5.67
CA ALA A 122 4.54 14.52 6.76
C ALA A 122 5.90 14.30 7.45
N HIS A 123 6.32 13.05 7.61
CA HIS A 123 7.59 12.69 8.24
C HIS A 123 8.83 13.10 7.45
N LEU A 124 8.67 13.48 6.17
CA LEU A 124 9.75 13.92 5.30
C LEU A 124 10.06 15.41 5.44
N ARG A 125 9.27 16.16 6.21
CA ARG A 125 9.38 17.60 6.36
C ARG A 125 10.17 18.01 7.58
#